data_b4e01aa6d54e2224117e3e7b7498eaa7
#
_entry.id   b4e01aa6d54e2224117e3e7b7498eaa7
#
_cell.length_a   1.000
_cell.length_b   1.000
_cell.length_c   1.000
_cell.angle_alpha   90.00
_cell.angle_beta   90.00
_cell.angle_gamma   90.00
#
_symmetry.space_group_name_H-M   'P 1'
#
loop_
_entity.id
_entity.type
_entity.pdbx_description
1 polymer ?
#
loop_
_entity_poly.entity_id
_entity_poly.type
_entity_poly.pdbx_seq_one_letter_code
_entity_poly.pdbx_strand_id
1 'polypeptide(L)'
;MKKVFIAIDTTDLKKAKKIIAQSQTNKIKVGYKFGSIFMNSKKGRQFVSRLKNKIIFIDQKYHDTVQTMISAVRALKDLKINYLTVHISSGLNALKAVKKVAGSRLKVVGVSTLTSLDNKDLKLIGYNRSIKNLVAHQAKLAKRAGLDALVCSPFEVNIVRKNFNKEIITPGVQIGKRNYGQKRSMESKKVNSDWIVIGRSVTRGNIKK
;
A
#
# COMPACT_ATOMS: atom_id res chain seq x y z
N MET A 1 11.43 11.86 10.53
CA MET A 1 10.23 11.46 11.31
C MET A 1 9.55 10.32 10.57
N LYS A 2 9.28 9.18 11.21
CA LYS A 2 8.60 8.03 10.57
C LYS A 2 7.15 8.39 10.25
N LYS A 3 6.70 8.03 9.04
CA LYS A 3 5.32 8.20 8.60
C LYS A 3 4.60 6.85 8.68
N VAL A 4 3.36 6.83 9.12
CA VAL A 4 2.62 5.58 9.38
C VAL A 4 1.29 5.59 8.64
N PHE A 5 1.00 4.52 7.90
CA PHE A 5 -0.34 4.19 7.45
C PHE A 5 -0.97 3.17 8.40
N ILE A 6 -2.13 3.49 8.94
CA ILE A 6 -2.93 2.57 9.74
C ILE A 6 -3.92 1.87 8.80
N ALA A 7 -3.83 0.55 8.73
CA ALA A 7 -4.73 -0.24 7.90
C ALA A 7 -6.08 -0.43 8.60
N ILE A 8 -7.15 0.00 7.93
CA ILE A 8 -8.53 -0.15 8.38
C ILE A 8 -9.10 -1.45 7.78
N ASP A 9 -8.65 -2.59 8.33
CA ASP A 9 -9.03 -3.92 7.84
C ASP A 9 -10.26 -4.44 8.63
N THR A 10 -11.41 -3.79 8.44
CA THR A 10 -12.70 -4.15 9.05
C THR A 10 -13.85 -3.68 8.16
N THR A 11 -15.02 -4.30 8.24
CA THR A 11 -16.28 -3.82 7.62
C THR A 11 -17.16 -3.03 8.60
N ASP A 12 -16.80 -3.06 9.89
CA ASP A 12 -17.49 -2.33 10.96
C ASP A 12 -17.09 -0.86 10.97
N LEU A 13 -18.03 0.01 10.63
CA LEU A 13 -17.82 1.46 10.57
C LEU A 13 -17.59 2.10 11.96
N LYS A 14 -18.21 1.56 13.03
CA LYS A 14 -18.00 2.04 14.40
C LYS A 14 -16.54 1.79 14.81
N LYS A 15 -16.06 0.57 14.53
CA LYS A 15 -14.66 0.20 14.76
C LYS A 15 -13.69 1.05 13.93
N ALA A 16 -13.99 1.29 12.66
CA ALA A 16 -13.18 2.15 11.80
C ALA A 16 -13.08 3.58 12.34
N LYS A 17 -14.20 4.18 12.74
CA LYS A 17 -14.23 5.51 13.40
C LYS A 17 -13.39 5.53 14.67
N LYS A 18 -13.53 4.52 15.54
CA LYS A 18 -12.76 4.41 16.78
C LYS A 18 -11.25 4.35 16.52
N ILE A 19 -10.80 3.53 15.57
CA ILE A 19 -9.39 3.43 15.19
C ILE A 19 -8.87 4.79 14.71
N ILE A 20 -9.59 5.48 13.82
CA ILE A 20 -9.19 6.79 13.30
C ILE A 20 -9.09 7.82 14.42
N ALA A 21 -10.08 7.89 15.31
CA ALA A 21 -10.09 8.83 16.43
C ALA A 21 -8.92 8.59 17.41
N GLN A 22 -8.68 7.33 17.77
CA GLN A 22 -7.64 6.95 18.74
C GLN A 22 -6.22 7.05 18.21
N SER A 23 -6.04 7.08 16.89
CA SER A 23 -4.72 7.12 16.24
C SER A 23 -4.29 8.52 15.80
N GLN A 24 -5.06 9.56 16.08
CA GLN A 24 -4.66 10.93 15.80
C GLN A 24 -3.53 11.38 16.75
N THR A 25 -2.46 11.91 16.17
CA THR A 25 -1.32 12.43 16.92
C THR A 25 -0.57 13.47 16.11
N ASN A 26 0.04 14.43 16.79
CA ASN A 26 0.92 15.44 16.18
C ASN A 26 2.41 14.99 16.21
N LYS A 27 2.73 13.88 16.89
CA LYS A 27 4.11 13.40 17.06
C LYS A 27 4.67 12.72 15.80
N ILE A 28 3.81 12.12 14.97
CA ILE A 28 4.17 11.45 13.72
C ILE A 28 3.13 11.72 12.64
N LYS A 29 3.53 11.59 11.37
CA LYS A 29 2.58 11.72 10.25
C LYS A 29 1.77 10.43 10.09
N VAL A 30 0.45 10.53 10.24
CA VAL A 30 -0.48 9.39 10.15
C VAL A 30 -1.36 9.51 8.92
N GLY A 31 -1.50 8.42 8.17
CA GLY A 31 -2.48 8.22 7.11
C GLY A 31 -3.30 6.95 7.36
N TYR A 32 -4.38 6.78 6.62
CA TYR A 32 -5.30 5.65 6.77
C TYR A 32 -5.39 4.87 5.46
N LYS A 33 -5.11 3.57 5.52
CA LYS A 33 -5.15 2.65 4.39
C LYS A 33 -6.45 1.86 4.40
N PHE A 34 -7.22 2.00 3.33
CA PHE A 34 -8.45 1.27 3.11
C PHE A 34 -8.24 0.23 1.99
N GLY A 35 -8.21 -1.04 2.36
CA GLY A 35 -8.07 -2.16 1.43
C GLY A 35 -9.40 -2.65 0.88
N SER A 36 -9.36 -3.73 0.07
CA SER A 36 -10.55 -4.32 -0.59
C SER A 36 -11.65 -4.71 0.39
N ILE A 37 -11.30 -5.23 1.57
CA ILE A 37 -12.28 -5.57 2.62
C ILE A 37 -13.17 -4.37 2.97
N PHE A 38 -12.58 -3.21 3.17
CA PHE A 38 -13.31 -2.00 3.54
C PHE A 38 -14.02 -1.38 2.33
N MET A 39 -13.33 -1.22 1.22
CA MET A 39 -13.85 -0.54 0.03
C MET A 39 -15.02 -1.30 -0.62
N ASN A 40 -15.01 -2.64 -0.56
CA ASN A 40 -16.09 -3.50 -1.08
C ASN A 40 -17.25 -3.70 -0.08
N SER A 41 -17.14 -3.18 1.14
CA SER A 41 -18.26 -3.22 2.08
C SER A 41 -19.38 -2.25 1.68
N LYS A 42 -20.64 -2.58 2.02
CA LYS A 42 -21.85 -1.82 1.63
C LYS A 42 -21.74 -0.30 1.81
N LYS A 43 -21.04 0.19 2.83
CA LYS A 43 -20.89 1.62 3.15
C LYS A 43 -19.45 2.11 3.12
N GLY A 44 -18.48 1.28 2.71
CA GLY A 44 -17.04 1.59 2.80
C GLY A 44 -16.66 2.80 1.95
N ARG A 45 -17.04 2.82 0.68
CA ARG A 45 -16.78 3.94 -0.23
C ARG A 45 -17.42 5.24 0.29
N GLN A 46 -18.68 5.19 0.73
CA GLN A 46 -19.39 6.34 1.28
C GLN A 46 -18.74 6.85 2.57
N PHE A 47 -18.19 5.96 3.40
CA PHE A 47 -17.44 6.35 4.57
C PHE A 47 -16.16 7.13 4.19
N VAL A 48 -15.39 6.61 3.23
CA VAL A 48 -14.16 7.26 2.78
C VAL A 48 -14.43 8.63 2.18
N SER A 49 -15.52 8.81 1.39
CA SER A 49 -15.87 10.09 0.78
C SER A 49 -16.15 11.21 1.80
N ARG A 50 -16.57 10.84 3.01
CA ARG A 50 -16.86 11.78 4.12
C ARG A 50 -15.67 12.14 4.97
N LEU A 51 -14.52 11.47 4.79
CA LEU A 51 -13.31 11.78 5.55
C LEU A 51 -12.69 13.09 5.06
N LYS A 52 -12.52 14.05 5.98
CA LYS A 52 -11.90 15.35 5.69
C LYS A 52 -10.54 15.46 6.41
N ASN A 53 -9.61 16.17 5.80
CA ASN A 53 -8.30 16.51 6.40
C ASN A 53 -7.50 15.28 6.87
N LYS A 54 -7.60 14.17 6.15
CA LYS A 54 -6.86 12.92 6.42
C LYS A 54 -6.06 12.52 5.19
N ILE A 55 -4.92 11.89 5.40
CA ILE A 55 -4.16 11.24 4.33
C ILE A 55 -4.81 9.89 4.08
N ILE A 56 -5.39 9.72 2.89
CA ILE A 56 -6.15 8.52 2.51
C ILE A 56 -5.36 7.72 1.49
N PHE A 57 -5.18 6.43 1.77
CA PHE A 57 -4.53 5.47 0.92
C PHE A 57 -5.50 4.34 0.54
N ILE A 58 -5.90 4.27 -0.73
CA ILE A 58 -6.72 3.19 -1.28
C ILE A 58 -5.81 2.06 -1.76
N ASP A 59 -5.92 0.91 -1.08
CA ASP A 59 -5.08 -0.26 -1.32
C ASP A 59 -5.90 -1.41 -1.93
N GLN A 60 -6.40 -1.19 -3.16
CA GLN A 60 -7.17 -2.18 -3.93
C GLN A 60 -6.32 -2.97 -4.94
N LYS A 61 -5.06 -2.57 -5.13
CA LYS A 61 -4.08 -3.26 -5.98
C LYS A 61 -4.60 -3.53 -7.38
N TYR A 62 -5.03 -2.48 -8.10
CA TYR A 62 -5.56 -2.63 -9.45
C TYR A 62 -4.61 -3.39 -10.36
N HIS A 63 -5.14 -4.39 -11.03
CA HIS A 63 -4.43 -5.25 -11.98
C HIS A 63 -5.43 -5.72 -13.03
N ASP A 64 -5.47 -5.02 -14.16
CA ASP A 64 -6.45 -5.23 -15.22
C ASP A 64 -5.90 -4.71 -16.57
N THR A 65 -6.69 -4.73 -17.62
CA THR A 65 -6.38 -4.10 -18.89
C THR A 65 -6.15 -2.60 -18.73
N VAL A 66 -5.42 -2.01 -19.65
CA VAL A 66 -5.09 -0.56 -19.63
C VAL A 66 -6.35 0.29 -19.49
N GLN A 67 -7.38 0.01 -20.28
CA GLN A 67 -8.61 0.80 -20.30
C GLN A 67 -9.42 0.67 -19.01
N THR A 68 -9.51 -0.54 -18.46
CA THR A 68 -10.19 -0.78 -17.18
C THR A 68 -9.48 -0.05 -16.04
N MET A 69 -8.15 -0.09 -15.99
CA MET A 69 -7.38 0.61 -14.97
C MET A 69 -7.55 2.13 -15.06
N ILE A 70 -7.57 2.71 -16.27
CA ILE A 70 -7.87 4.13 -16.50
C ILE A 70 -9.25 4.48 -15.96
N SER A 71 -10.26 3.68 -16.30
CA SER A 71 -11.64 3.90 -15.89
C SER A 71 -11.81 3.78 -14.38
N ALA A 72 -11.15 2.81 -13.75
CA ALA A 72 -11.14 2.63 -12.30
C ALA A 72 -10.54 3.86 -11.57
N VAL A 73 -9.44 4.42 -12.07
CA VAL A 73 -8.85 5.65 -11.50
C VAL A 73 -9.79 6.84 -11.68
N ARG A 74 -10.41 6.99 -12.86
CA ARG A 74 -11.40 8.05 -13.11
C ARG A 74 -12.59 7.95 -12.17
N ALA A 75 -13.07 6.73 -11.88
CA ALA A 75 -14.16 6.48 -10.94
C ALA A 75 -13.87 6.86 -9.49
N LEU A 76 -12.59 7.11 -9.13
CA LEU A 76 -12.20 7.57 -7.80
C LEU A 76 -12.07 9.10 -7.68
N LYS A 77 -12.36 9.87 -8.75
CA LYS A 77 -12.16 11.34 -8.75
C LYS A 77 -13.00 12.10 -7.73
N ASP A 78 -14.14 11.55 -7.34
CA ASP A 78 -15.03 12.08 -6.30
C ASP A 78 -14.46 11.90 -4.88
N LEU A 79 -13.49 11.00 -4.71
CA LEU A 79 -12.83 10.75 -3.44
C LEU A 79 -11.59 11.64 -3.28
N LYS A 80 -11.46 12.30 -2.13
CA LYS A 80 -10.26 13.07 -1.77
C LYS A 80 -9.17 12.14 -1.26
N ILE A 81 -8.59 11.31 -2.15
CA ILE A 81 -7.56 10.33 -1.82
C ILE A 81 -6.18 10.81 -2.21
N ASN A 82 -5.15 10.34 -1.50
CA ASN A 82 -3.76 10.76 -1.68
C ASN A 82 -2.90 9.68 -2.35
N TYR A 83 -3.21 8.39 -2.11
CA TYR A 83 -2.45 7.23 -2.60
C TYR A 83 -3.38 6.16 -3.14
N LEU A 84 -2.98 5.52 -4.24
CA LEU A 84 -3.70 4.40 -4.87
C LEU A 84 -2.71 3.33 -5.31
N THR A 85 -2.95 2.06 -4.96
CA THR A 85 -2.11 0.94 -5.41
C THR A 85 -2.52 0.39 -6.77
N VAL A 86 -1.49 0.07 -7.57
CA VAL A 86 -1.58 -0.69 -8.82
C VAL A 86 -0.51 -1.77 -8.84
N HIS A 87 -0.78 -2.95 -9.39
CA HIS A 87 0.25 -3.96 -9.56
C HIS A 87 1.25 -3.57 -10.65
N ILE A 88 2.56 -3.70 -10.36
CA ILE A 88 3.61 -3.43 -11.36
C ILE A 88 3.56 -4.44 -12.50
N SER A 89 3.10 -5.66 -12.23
CA SER A 89 2.86 -6.72 -13.22
C SER A 89 1.81 -6.39 -14.29
N SER A 90 1.01 -5.32 -14.12
CA SER A 90 0.12 -4.80 -15.17
C SER A 90 0.86 -4.27 -16.40
N GLY A 91 2.19 -4.13 -16.32
CA GLY A 91 3.03 -3.73 -17.45
C GLY A 91 3.19 -2.20 -17.61
N LEU A 92 4.24 -1.81 -18.34
CA LEU A 92 4.68 -0.40 -18.45
C LEU A 92 3.59 0.52 -19.00
N ASN A 93 2.85 0.07 -20.02
CA ASN A 93 1.84 0.90 -20.67
C ASN A 93 0.67 1.20 -19.73
N ALA A 94 0.19 0.20 -18.98
CA ALA A 94 -0.86 0.38 -17.98
C ALA A 94 -0.42 1.35 -16.87
N LEU A 95 0.79 1.16 -16.36
CA LEU A 95 1.35 2.02 -15.30
C LEU A 95 1.48 3.48 -15.74
N LYS A 96 2.01 3.74 -16.95
CA LYS A 96 2.10 5.09 -17.53
C LYS A 96 0.73 5.71 -17.74
N ALA A 97 -0.23 4.96 -18.27
CA ALA A 97 -1.58 5.43 -18.51
C ALA A 97 -2.29 5.82 -17.21
N VAL A 98 -2.20 4.97 -16.18
CA VAL A 98 -2.73 5.25 -14.84
C VAL A 98 -2.07 6.50 -14.24
N LYS A 99 -0.75 6.61 -14.32
CA LYS A 99 -0.03 7.78 -13.81
C LYS A 99 -0.46 9.07 -14.50
N LYS A 100 -0.66 9.04 -15.82
CA LYS A 100 -1.17 10.18 -16.59
C LYS A 100 -2.56 10.62 -16.13
N VAL A 101 -3.49 9.67 -15.92
CA VAL A 101 -4.87 9.96 -15.48
C VAL A 101 -4.93 10.42 -14.02
N ALA A 102 -4.07 9.88 -13.15
CA ALA A 102 -3.97 10.28 -11.75
C ALA A 102 -3.47 11.74 -11.59
N GLY A 103 -2.65 12.21 -12.51
CA GLY A 103 -2.08 13.57 -12.48
C GLY A 103 -1.15 13.79 -11.28
N SER A 104 -1.10 15.03 -10.77
CA SER A 104 -0.25 15.43 -9.66
C SER A 104 -0.91 15.23 -8.27
N ARG A 105 -2.24 15.21 -8.22
CA ARG A 105 -3.00 15.15 -6.95
C ARG A 105 -3.03 13.76 -6.31
N LEU A 106 -2.99 12.69 -7.11
CA LEU A 106 -3.08 11.31 -6.66
C LEU A 106 -1.74 10.60 -6.89
N LYS A 107 -1.10 10.19 -5.82
CA LYS A 107 0.12 9.37 -5.89
C LYS A 107 -0.21 7.94 -6.28
N VAL A 108 0.34 7.49 -7.40
CA VAL A 108 0.23 6.12 -7.87
C VAL A 108 1.34 5.29 -7.23
N VAL A 109 0.93 4.23 -6.52
CA VAL A 109 1.81 3.36 -5.74
C VAL A 109 1.93 2.00 -6.45
N GLY A 110 3.11 1.67 -6.93
CA GLY A 110 3.37 0.36 -7.54
C GLY A 110 3.49 -0.73 -6.47
N VAL A 111 2.71 -1.79 -6.59
CA VAL A 111 2.86 -2.99 -5.76
C VAL A 111 3.83 -3.92 -6.46
N SER A 112 4.94 -4.23 -5.80
CA SER A 112 5.89 -5.26 -6.24
C SER A 112 5.36 -6.67 -5.93
N THR A 113 6.23 -7.65 -5.85
CA THR A 113 5.87 -9.01 -5.43
C THR A 113 5.20 -9.00 -4.05
N LEU A 114 4.02 -9.63 -3.94
CA LEU A 114 3.26 -9.69 -2.70
C LEU A 114 4.08 -10.31 -1.56
N THR A 115 3.99 -9.75 -0.37
CA THR A 115 4.76 -10.20 0.81
C THR A 115 4.35 -11.57 1.34
N SER A 116 3.23 -12.12 0.86
CA SER A 116 2.77 -13.47 1.14
C SER A 116 3.43 -14.54 0.28
N LEU A 117 4.04 -14.16 -0.85
CA LEU A 117 4.68 -15.11 -1.78
C LEU A 117 6.14 -15.36 -1.39
N ASP A 118 6.60 -16.58 -1.61
CA ASP A 118 7.99 -16.98 -1.56
C ASP A 118 8.52 -17.41 -2.93
N ASN A 119 9.78 -17.88 -3.03
CA ASN A 119 10.37 -18.30 -4.30
C ASN A 119 9.69 -19.54 -4.91
N LYS A 120 9.10 -20.41 -4.08
CA LYS A 120 8.36 -21.58 -4.55
C LYS A 120 7.06 -21.14 -5.21
N ASP A 121 6.33 -20.25 -4.53
CA ASP A 121 5.10 -19.67 -5.07
C ASP A 121 5.34 -18.98 -6.42
N LEU A 122 6.47 -18.22 -6.54
CA LEU A 122 6.81 -17.55 -7.80
C LEU A 122 7.04 -18.53 -8.95
N LYS A 123 7.73 -19.66 -8.70
CA LYS A 123 7.93 -20.71 -9.71
C LYS A 123 6.60 -21.33 -10.14
N LEU A 124 5.71 -21.62 -9.19
CA LEU A 124 4.39 -22.21 -9.49
C LEU A 124 3.52 -21.31 -10.37
N ILE A 125 3.64 -19.98 -10.23
CA ILE A 125 2.90 -19.01 -11.07
C ILE A 125 3.69 -18.54 -12.30
N GLY A 126 4.76 -19.26 -12.66
CA GLY A 126 5.49 -19.07 -13.92
C GLY A 126 6.63 -18.04 -13.91
N TYR A 127 7.05 -17.54 -12.75
CA TYR A 127 8.21 -16.64 -12.67
C TYR A 127 9.52 -17.39 -12.47
N ASN A 128 10.45 -17.29 -13.43
CA ASN A 128 11.79 -17.90 -13.37
C ASN A 128 12.84 -17.01 -12.66
N ARG A 129 12.42 -16.07 -11.84
CA ARG A 129 13.30 -15.16 -11.10
C ARG A 129 13.12 -15.32 -9.59
N SER A 130 14.21 -15.15 -8.83
CA SER A 130 14.08 -15.02 -7.38
C SER A 130 13.30 -13.75 -7.02
N ILE A 131 12.67 -13.71 -5.84
CA ILE A 131 11.96 -12.54 -5.32
C ILE A 131 12.85 -11.29 -5.41
N LYS A 132 14.11 -11.40 -4.97
CA LYS A 132 15.07 -10.28 -4.97
C LYS A 132 15.25 -9.70 -6.38
N ASN A 133 15.46 -10.56 -7.38
CA ASN A 133 15.68 -10.12 -8.76
C ASN A 133 14.40 -9.61 -9.41
N LEU A 134 13.25 -10.22 -9.12
CA LEU A 134 11.96 -9.75 -9.61
C LEU A 134 11.61 -8.39 -9.04
N VAL A 135 11.77 -8.18 -7.73
CA VAL A 135 11.49 -6.89 -7.07
C VAL A 135 12.43 -5.79 -7.59
N ALA A 136 13.73 -6.10 -7.82
CA ALA A 136 14.66 -5.14 -8.43
C ALA A 136 14.21 -4.73 -9.84
N HIS A 137 13.76 -5.69 -10.66
CA HIS A 137 13.21 -5.42 -11.99
C HIS A 137 11.94 -4.59 -11.93
N GLN A 138 11.02 -4.93 -11.05
CA GLN A 138 9.78 -4.19 -10.82
C GLN A 138 10.05 -2.75 -10.34
N ALA A 139 11.06 -2.53 -9.50
CA ALA A 139 11.46 -1.19 -9.07
C ALA A 139 11.95 -0.32 -10.24
N LYS A 140 12.76 -0.90 -11.15
CA LYS A 140 13.16 -0.22 -12.38
C LYS A 140 11.96 0.13 -13.28
N LEU A 141 11.01 -0.79 -13.40
CA LEU A 141 9.79 -0.59 -14.19
C LEU A 141 8.92 0.53 -13.61
N ALA A 142 8.74 0.55 -12.28
CA ALA A 142 8.03 1.61 -11.56
C ALA A 142 8.69 3.00 -11.78
N LYS A 143 10.02 3.06 -11.75
CA LYS A 143 10.79 4.28 -12.06
C LYS A 143 10.54 4.74 -13.51
N ARG A 144 10.61 3.82 -14.49
CA ARG A 144 10.36 4.12 -15.91
C ARG A 144 8.91 4.57 -16.17
N ALA A 145 7.95 4.07 -15.41
CA ALA A 145 6.55 4.47 -15.47
C ALA A 145 6.26 5.80 -14.77
N GLY A 146 7.23 6.37 -14.05
CA GLY A 146 7.07 7.63 -13.33
C GLY A 146 6.22 7.51 -12.04
N LEU A 147 6.04 6.30 -11.49
CA LEU A 147 5.23 6.09 -10.28
C LEU A 147 5.77 6.92 -9.10
N ASP A 148 4.89 7.24 -8.15
CA ASP A 148 5.21 8.15 -7.03
C ASP A 148 5.70 7.43 -5.79
N ALA A 149 5.31 6.16 -5.63
CA ALA A 149 5.74 5.32 -4.53
C ALA A 149 5.75 3.84 -4.93
N LEU A 150 6.40 3.01 -4.11
CA LEU A 150 6.47 1.57 -4.31
C LEU A 150 6.23 0.83 -3.00
N VAL A 151 5.40 -0.22 -3.04
CA VAL A 151 5.21 -1.15 -1.92
C VAL A 151 6.14 -2.34 -2.08
N CYS A 152 6.95 -2.62 -1.06
CA CYS A 152 7.77 -3.82 -0.96
C CYS A 152 7.86 -4.33 0.49
N SER A 153 8.30 -5.57 0.68
CA SER A 153 8.56 -6.09 2.02
C SER A 153 9.77 -5.39 2.68
N PRO A 154 9.88 -5.45 4.03
CA PRO A 154 11.03 -4.89 4.74
C PRO A 154 12.39 -5.38 4.24
N PHE A 155 12.45 -6.63 3.77
CA PHE A 155 13.69 -7.27 3.30
C PHE A 155 14.17 -6.76 1.94
N GLU A 156 13.27 -6.19 1.12
CA GLU A 156 13.60 -5.68 -0.20
C GLU A 156 13.84 -4.16 -0.24
N VAL A 157 13.65 -3.43 0.86
CA VAL A 157 13.79 -1.96 0.89
C VAL A 157 15.12 -1.49 0.29
N ASN A 158 16.23 -2.13 0.67
CA ASN A 158 17.56 -1.73 0.19
C ASN A 158 17.73 -1.92 -1.33
N ILE A 159 17.21 -3.02 -1.89
CA ILE A 159 17.30 -3.26 -3.33
C ILE A 159 16.33 -2.37 -4.11
N VAL A 160 15.16 -2.07 -3.54
CA VAL A 160 14.21 -1.11 -4.11
C VAL A 160 14.85 0.27 -4.12
N ARG A 161 15.46 0.73 -3.02
CA ARG A 161 16.08 2.06 -2.92
C ARG A 161 17.20 2.27 -3.96
N LYS A 162 17.96 1.22 -4.29
CA LYS A 162 18.97 1.26 -5.37
C LYS A 162 18.39 1.48 -6.77
N ASN A 163 17.12 1.12 -6.99
CA ASN A 163 16.48 1.12 -8.32
C ASN A 163 15.32 2.11 -8.46
N PHE A 164 14.85 2.68 -7.34
CA PHE A 164 13.71 3.59 -7.27
C PHE A 164 13.96 4.67 -6.21
N ASN A 165 13.90 5.94 -6.62
CA ASN A 165 14.33 7.09 -5.82
C ASN A 165 13.20 7.88 -5.16
N LYS A 166 11.94 7.40 -5.25
CA LYS A 166 10.78 8.03 -4.62
C LYS A 166 10.33 7.27 -3.36
N GLU A 167 9.12 7.52 -2.86
CA GLU A 167 8.64 6.97 -1.59
C GLU A 167 8.56 5.44 -1.61
N ILE A 168 9.00 4.81 -0.53
CA ILE A 168 8.85 3.38 -0.27
C ILE A 168 7.87 3.19 0.88
N ILE A 169 6.86 2.34 0.66
CA ILE A 169 5.83 2.00 1.64
C ILE A 169 6.00 0.52 2.00
N THR A 170 6.15 0.21 3.27
CA THR A 170 6.45 -1.15 3.72
C THR A 170 5.36 -1.70 4.63
N PRO A 171 4.57 -2.70 4.17
CA PRO A 171 3.68 -3.50 5.00
C PRO A 171 4.45 -4.57 5.76
N GLY A 172 3.75 -5.31 6.63
CA GLY A 172 4.39 -6.40 7.39
C GLY A 172 5.25 -5.91 8.56
N VAL A 173 5.04 -4.67 8.98
CA VAL A 173 5.74 -4.09 10.11
C VAL A 173 4.97 -4.36 11.38
N GLN A 174 5.67 -4.90 12.38
CA GLN A 174 5.09 -5.26 13.67
C GLN A 174 5.51 -4.27 14.75
N ILE A 175 4.56 -3.98 15.65
CA ILE A 175 4.83 -3.32 16.91
C ILE A 175 4.68 -4.39 18.00
N GLY A 176 5.79 -4.75 18.67
CA GLY A 176 5.84 -5.82 19.67
C GLY A 176 6.07 -7.22 19.09
N LYS A 177 6.07 -8.24 19.97
CA LYS A 177 6.52 -9.61 19.66
C LYS A 177 5.51 -10.54 18.95
N ARG A 178 4.30 -10.10 18.60
CA ARG A 178 3.27 -10.98 18.00
C ARG A 178 3.35 -11.05 16.48
N ASN A 179 3.53 -12.27 15.95
CA ASN A 179 3.48 -12.53 14.50
C ASN A 179 2.02 -12.79 14.06
N TYR A 180 1.52 -12.00 13.09
CA TYR A 180 0.15 -12.05 12.60
C TYR A 180 0.03 -12.71 11.21
N GLY A 181 0.85 -13.74 10.93
CA GLY A 181 0.70 -14.56 9.73
C GLY A 181 1.17 -13.91 8.43
N GLN A 182 2.17 -13.04 8.49
CA GLN A 182 2.91 -12.60 7.30
C GLN A 182 4.24 -13.34 7.22
N LYS A 183 4.50 -14.03 6.10
CA LYS A 183 5.75 -14.79 5.88
C LYS A 183 7.00 -13.89 5.97
N ARG A 184 6.88 -12.61 5.59
CA ARG A 184 7.99 -11.64 5.52
C ARG A 184 7.67 -10.37 6.30
N SER A 185 7.93 -10.40 7.62
CA SER A 185 7.69 -9.28 8.55
C SER A 185 8.95 -8.91 9.34
N MET A 186 9.03 -7.66 9.81
CA MET A 186 10.16 -7.11 10.56
C MET A 186 9.67 -6.11 11.61
N GLU A 187 10.45 -5.92 12.69
CA GLU A 187 10.19 -4.88 13.69
C GLU A 187 10.31 -3.47 13.10
N SER A 188 9.42 -2.57 13.51
CA SER A 188 9.32 -1.22 12.96
C SER A 188 10.61 -0.40 13.07
N LYS A 189 11.43 -0.63 14.09
CA LYS A 189 12.69 0.09 14.30
C LYS A 189 13.76 -0.23 13.26
N LYS A 190 13.71 -1.42 12.64
CA LYS A 190 14.70 -1.93 11.66
C LYS A 190 14.36 -1.60 10.22
N VAL A 191 13.18 -1.03 9.95
CA VAL A 191 12.71 -0.77 8.57
C VAL A 191 13.09 0.63 8.13
N ASN A 192 13.84 0.75 7.04
CA ASN A 192 14.29 2.03 6.45
C ASN A 192 13.44 2.43 5.22
N SER A 193 12.11 2.43 5.37
CA SER A 193 11.18 2.95 4.38
C SER A 193 10.60 4.31 4.78
N ASP A 194 10.03 5.05 3.83
CA ASP A 194 9.42 6.36 4.08
C ASP A 194 8.11 6.25 4.85
N TRP A 195 7.35 5.19 4.55
CA TRP A 195 6.12 4.86 5.24
C TRP A 195 6.14 3.40 5.70
N ILE A 196 5.64 3.15 6.89
CA ILE A 196 5.31 1.80 7.36
C ILE A 196 3.80 1.62 7.41
N VAL A 197 3.31 0.40 7.11
CA VAL A 197 1.89 0.07 7.25
C VAL A 197 1.69 -0.83 8.46
N ILE A 198 0.87 -0.38 9.39
CA ILE A 198 0.51 -1.10 10.60
C ILE A 198 -0.96 -1.51 10.48
N GLY A 199 -1.23 -2.80 10.61
CA GLY A 199 -2.59 -3.35 10.46
C GLY A 199 -3.06 -4.06 11.73
N ARG A 200 -2.97 -5.39 11.74
CA ARG A 200 -3.54 -6.28 12.76
C ARG A 200 -3.10 -6.00 14.20
N SER A 201 -1.91 -5.47 14.41
CA SER A 201 -1.44 -5.04 15.74
C SER A 201 -2.27 -3.88 16.31
N VAL A 202 -2.85 -3.04 15.44
CA VAL A 202 -3.76 -1.95 15.83
C VAL A 202 -5.22 -2.39 15.85
N THR A 203 -5.64 -3.18 14.85
CA THR A 203 -7.05 -3.57 14.71
C THR A 203 -7.48 -4.70 15.65
N ARG A 204 -6.55 -5.50 16.15
CA ARG A 204 -6.76 -6.62 17.11
C ARG A 204 -6.18 -6.36 18.49
N GLY A 205 -5.37 -5.33 18.66
CA GLY A 205 -4.81 -4.89 19.93
C GLY A 205 -5.61 -3.73 20.54
N ASN A 206 -5.60 -3.64 21.87
CA ASN A 206 -5.97 -2.39 22.51
C ASN A 206 -4.91 -1.34 22.17
N ILE A 207 -5.31 -0.28 21.48
CA ILE A 207 -4.43 0.87 21.27
C ILE A 207 -4.23 1.51 22.64
N LYS A 208 -3.20 1.08 23.36
CA LYS A 208 -2.73 1.84 24.53
C LYS A 208 -2.02 3.08 24.00
N LYS A 209 -2.40 4.24 24.53
CA LYS A 209 -1.78 5.54 24.26
C LYS A 209 -0.31 5.56 24.65
#